data_3b61f7170044859bf73a11845889d8d1
#
_entry.id   3b61f7170044859bf73a11845889d8d1
#
_cell.length_a   1.000
_cell.length_b   1.000
_cell.length_c   1.000
_cell.angle_alpha   90.00
_cell.angle_beta   90.00
_cell.angle_gamma   90.00
#
_symmetry.space_group_name_H-M   'P 1'
#
loop_
_entity.id
_entity.type
_entity.pdbx_description
1 polymer ?
#
loop_
_entity_poly.entity_id
_entity_poly.type
_entity_poly.pdbx_seq_one_letter_code
_entity_poly.pdbx_strand_id
1 'polypeptide(L)'
;MAKEISSELLNTILTRVGGPGNIASCGNCMTRLRLGVHDSSLVDPNIKTLEGVKGVILTSDQVQVVFGPGKAHRAAKAMSELLGEAPVQDAAEIAAQNKRQLKAKQTSGVQQFLAKFATIFTPLIPGFIAAGLLLGIATLIATVMHVPADAQGTLPDALNFMKVFSKGLFTFLVILVGYNAAQAFGGTGVNGAIIAALFLLGYNPAATTGYYAGFHDFFGLPIDPRGNIIGVLIAAWACARIEGMVRRFMPDDLDMLLTSLITLLITATLAYLIIMPLGGWLFEGMSWLFMHLNSNPFGCAVLAGLFLIAVVFDVHQGFIPVYLALMDSQGFNSLFPILSMAGAGQVGAALALYWRAQPHSALRSQVRGAIIPGLLGVGEPLIYGVTLPRMKPFITACLGGAAGGLFIGLIAWWGLPMGLNSAFGPSGLVALPLMTSAQGILPAMAVYAGGILVAWVCGFIFTTLFGCRNVNLD
;
A
#
# COMPACT_ATOMS: atom_id res chain seq x y z
N MET A 1 -41.24 6.61 -8.28
CA MET A 1 -41.07 7.30 -6.98
C MET A 1 -40.50 6.30 -5.98
N ALA A 2 -39.26 6.50 -5.52
CA ALA A 2 -38.67 5.59 -4.50
C ALA A 2 -39.32 5.91 -3.15
N LYS A 3 -40.03 4.93 -2.57
CA LYS A 3 -40.68 5.03 -1.26
C LYS A 3 -39.67 5.56 -0.23
N GLU A 4 -39.93 6.72 0.35
CA GLU A 4 -39.13 7.29 1.45
C GLU A 4 -39.16 6.34 2.65
N ILE A 5 -38.04 6.31 3.39
CA ILE A 5 -38.00 5.60 4.67
C ILE A 5 -38.83 6.44 5.64
N SER A 6 -39.91 5.88 6.19
CA SER A 6 -40.80 6.63 7.07
C SER A 6 -40.08 6.91 8.41
N SER A 7 -40.23 8.12 8.94
CA SER A 7 -39.78 8.49 10.28
C SER A 7 -40.32 7.56 11.37
N GLU A 8 -41.49 6.99 11.14
CA GLU A 8 -42.16 6.01 12.00
C GLU A 8 -41.37 4.71 12.09
N LEU A 9 -40.87 4.21 10.94
CA LEU A 9 -40.02 3.00 10.90
C LEU A 9 -38.71 3.23 11.69
N LEU A 10 -38.09 4.39 11.52
CA LEU A 10 -36.82 4.72 12.21
C LEU A 10 -37.02 4.89 13.72
N ASN A 11 -38.13 5.50 14.15
CA ASN A 11 -38.47 5.59 15.57
C ASN A 11 -38.78 4.18 16.17
N THR A 12 -39.44 3.31 15.42
CA THR A 12 -39.65 1.93 15.84
C THR A 12 -38.34 1.17 15.97
N ILE A 13 -37.40 1.32 15.03
CA ILE A 13 -36.08 0.72 15.12
C ILE A 13 -35.34 1.28 16.35
N LEU A 14 -35.37 2.59 16.56
CA LEU A 14 -34.73 3.25 17.70
C LEU A 14 -35.26 2.72 19.04
N THR A 15 -36.55 2.55 19.16
CA THR A 15 -37.17 1.97 20.36
C THR A 15 -36.72 0.51 20.57
N ARG A 16 -36.65 -0.29 19.50
CA ARG A 16 -36.28 -1.71 19.56
C ARG A 16 -34.77 -1.97 19.77
N VAL A 17 -33.93 -0.98 19.56
CA VAL A 17 -32.49 -1.08 19.91
C VAL A 17 -32.18 -0.59 21.34
N GLY A 18 -33.19 -0.32 22.14
CA GLY A 18 -33.06 0.13 23.54
C GLY A 18 -33.16 1.63 23.73
N GLY A 19 -33.67 2.36 22.72
CA GLY A 19 -33.86 3.82 22.75
C GLY A 19 -32.59 4.64 22.49
N PRO A 20 -32.71 5.99 22.45
CA PRO A 20 -31.59 6.89 22.13
C PRO A 20 -30.39 6.73 23.08
N GLY A 21 -30.64 6.47 24.38
CA GLY A 21 -29.59 6.30 25.39
C GLY A 21 -28.74 5.04 25.23
N ASN A 22 -29.18 4.07 24.44
CA ASN A 22 -28.42 2.86 24.13
C ASN A 22 -27.58 2.99 22.85
N ILE A 23 -27.70 4.08 22.09
CA ILE A 23 -26.96 4.28 20.86
C ILE A 23 -25.60 4.94 21.16
N ALA A 24 -24.53 4.22 20.89
CA ALA A 24 -23.15 4.71 21.00
C ALA A 24 -22.70 5.42 19.71
N SER A 25 -23.21 5.00 18.54
CA SER A 25 -22.89 5.60 17.25
C SER A 25 -23.94 5.28 16.19
N CYS A 26 -24.13 6.19 15.22
CA CYS A 26 -25.01 6.00 14.08
C CYS A 26 -24.25 6.20 12.77
N GLY A 27 -24.30 5.22 11.85
CA GLY A 27 -23.64 5.30 10.57
C GLY A 27 -24.31 4.38 9.53
N ASN A 28 -23.72 4.32 8.33
CA ASN A 28 -24.20 3.39 7.30
C ASN A 28 -23.04 2.85 6.44
N CYS A 29 -23.28 1.70 5.82
CA CYS A 29 -22.57 1.26 4.63
C CYS A 29 -23.50 1.29 3.41
N MET A 30 -23.03 0.84 2.24
CA MET A 30 -23.83 0.90 0.99
C MET A 30 -25.26 0.37 1.11
N THR A 31 -25.49 -0.63 1.95
CA THR A 31 -26.78 -1.34 2.04
C THR A 31 -27.37 -1.40 3.45
N ARG A 32 -26.66 -0.96 4.50
CA ARG A 32 -27.02 -1.18 5.90
C ARG A 32 -26.90 0.11 6.72
N LEU A 33 -27.89 0.37 7.55
CA LEU A 33 -27.79 1.27 8.69
C LEU A 33 -27.02 0.54 9.80
N ARG A 34 -26.03 1.18 10.40
CA ARG A 34 -25.20 0.64 11.49
C ARG A 34 -25.42 1.49 12.74
N LEU A 35 -25.89 0.84 13.79
CA LEU A 35 -26.10 1.44 15.09
C LEU A 35 -25.15 0.76 16.09
N GLY A 36 -24.13 1.46 16.57
CA GLY A 36 -23.35 1.01 17.71
C GLY A 36 -24.21 1.10 18.97
N VAL A 37 -24.20 0.08 19.80
CA VAL A 37 -24.99 0.02 21.02
C VAL A 37 -24.11 -0.15 22.26
N HIS A 38 -24.50 0.49 23.37
CA HIS A 38 -23.80 0.34 24.64
C HIS A 38 -24.09 -1.02 25.29
N ASP A 39 -25.33 -1.47 25.18
CA ASP A 39 -25.78 -2.76 25.73
C ASP A 39 -26.62 -3.52 24.68
N SER A 40 -26.05 -4.60 24.18
CA SER A 40 -26.68 -5.45 23.17
C SER A 40 -27.85 -6.30 23.74
N SER A 41 -27.95 -6.45 25.06
CA SER A 41 -29.06 -7.19 25.70
C SER A 41 -30.40 -6.43 25.61
N LEU A 42 -30.37 -5.13 25.38
CA LEU A 42 -31.54 -4.28 25.20
C LEU A 42 -32.11 -4.30 23.78
N VAL A 43 -31.46 -5.01 22.86
CA VAL A 43 -31.82 -5.05 21.45
C VAL A 43 -32.85 -6.13 21.20
N ASP A 44 -34.05 -5.74 20.72
CA ASP A 44 -35.10 -6.69 20.32
C ASP A 44 -34.76 -7.37 18.97
N PRO A 45 -34.52 -8.68 18.92
CA PRO A 45 -34.20 -9.40 17.69
C PRO A 45 -35.33 -9.37 16.63
N ASN A 46 -36.52 -8.93 16.98
CA ASN A 46 -37.67 -8.83 16.06
C ASN A 46 -37.59 -7.58 15.14
N ILE A 47 -36.53 -6.78 15.19
CA ILE A 47 -36.30 -5.70 14.20
C ILE A 47 -36.37 -6.24 12.77
N LYS A 48 -35.96 -7.51 12.54
CA LYS A 48 -35.98 -8.16 11.23
C LYS A 48 -37.40 -8.33 10.63
N THR A 49 -38.45 -8.26 11.44
CA THR A 49 -39.82 -8.41 11.00
C THR A 49 -40.50 -7.11 10.56
N LEU A 50 -39.82 -5.97 10.72
CA LEU A 50 -40.36 -4.67 10.35
C LEU A 50 -40.46 -4.51 8.83
N GLU A 51 -41.57 -4.01 8.34
CA GLU A 51 -41.80 -3.75 6.92
C GLU A 51 -40.78 -2.72 6.41
N GLY A 52 -40.05 -3.07 5.36
CA GLY A 52 -38.99 -2.24 4.80
C GLY A 52 -37.56 -2.64 5.25
N VAL A 53 -37.40 -3.50 6.25
CA VAL A 53 -36.16 -4.11 6.68
C VAL A 53 -35.95 -5.42 5.93
N LYS A 54 -34.78 -5.56 5.25
CA LYS A 54 -34.43 -6.78 4.49
C LYS A 54 -33.73 -7.84 5.33
N GLY A 55 -33.16 -7.44 6.46
CA GLY A 55 -32.44 -8.32 7.37
C GLY A 55 -31.74 -7.51 8.47
N VAL A 56 -31.31 -8.20 9.52
CA VAL A 56 -30.58 -7.61 10.65
C VAL A 56 -29.42 -8.52 10.99
N ILE A 57 -28.26 -7.91 11.25
CA ILE A 57 -27.06 -8.57 11.75
C ILE A 57 -26.75 -7.96 13.12
N LEU A 58 -26.67 -8.79 14.13
CA LEU A 58 -26.32 -8.42 15.49
C LEU A 58 -24.89 -8.87 15.78
N THR A 59 -24.07 -7.95 16.29
CA THR A 59 -22.76 -8.22 16.87
C THR A 59 -22.76 -7.79 18.32
N SER A 60 -21.70 -8.07 19.06
CA SER A 60 -21.62 -7.76 20.50
C SER A 60 -21.80 -6.27 20.83
N ASP A 61 -21.52 -5.39 19.89
CA ASP A 61 -21.46 -3.94 20.05
C ASP A 61 -22.23 -3.15 18.98
N GLN A 62 -22.85 -3.85 18.00
CA GLN A 62 -23.47 -3.18 16.85
C GLN A 62 -24.68 -3.91 16.30
N VAL A 63 -25.69 -3.15 15.92
CA VAL A 63 -26.87 -3.59 15.16
C VAL A 63 -26.77 -3.08 13.71
N GLN A 64 -26.81 -3.97 12.73
CA GLN A 64 -26.79 -3.61 11.31
C GLN A 64 -28.14 -3.94 10.67
N VAL A 65 -28.89 -2.93 10.27
CA VAL A 65 -30.21 -3.07 9.63
C VAL A 65 -30.05 -2.93 8.12
N VAL A 66 -30.38 -3.97 7.37
CA VAL A 66 -30.22 -4.03 5.91
C VAL A 66 -31.44 -3.39 5.21
N PHE A 67 -31.21 -2.28 4.53
CA PHE A 67 -32.23 -1.57 3.72
C PHE A 67 -32.00 -1.73 2.21
N GLY A 68 -30.75 -1.96 1.78
CA GLY A 68 -30.33 -2.01 0.39
C GLY A 68 -29.72 -0.69 -0.11
N PRO A 69 -29.17 -0.70 -1.37
CA PRO A 69 -28.44 0.44 -1.93
C PRO A 69 -29.27 1.73 -1.94
N GLY A 70 -28.66 2.85 -1.57
CA GLY A 70 -29.26 4.19 -1.56
C GLY A 70 -30.27 4.46 -0.42
N LYS A 71 -30.88 3.43 0.18
CA LYS A 71 -31.78 3.60 1.32
C LYS A 71 -31.04 3.68 2.65
N ALA A 72 -29.95 2.94 2.81
CA ALA A 72 -29.17 2.91 4.04
C ALA A 72 -28.61 4.29 4.42
N HIS A 73 -28.12 5.05 3.45
CA HIS A 73 -27.61 6.41 3.66
C HIS A 73 -28.72 7.38 4.15
N ARG A 74 -29.91 7.31 3.53
CA ARG A 74 -31.07 8.12 3.94
C ARG A 74 -31.55 7.74 5.33
N ALA A 75 -31.56 6.43 5.65
CA ALA A 75 -31.90 5.93 6.98
C ALA A 75 -30.93 6.45 8.05
N ALA A 76 -29.64 6.43 7.77
CA ALA A 76 -28.63 6.91 8.71
C ALA A 76 -28.72 8.43 8.92
N LYS A 77 -28.95 9.19 7.85
CA LYS A 77 -29.14 10.66 7.96
C LYS A 77 -30.38 10.98 8.80
N ALA A 78 -31.52 10.39 8.52
CA ALA A 78 -32.74 10.62 9.27
C ALA A 78 -32.64 10.11 10.72
N MET A 79 -31.96 8.98 10.96
CA MET A 79 -31.69 8.46 12.31
C MET A 79 -30.81 9.40 13.11
N SER A 80 -29.79 9.98 12.49
CA SER A 80 -28.90 10.93 13.14
C SER A 80 -29.60 12.26 13.48
N GLU A 81 -30.49 12.71 12.60
CA GLU A 81 -31.35 13.86 12.87
C GLU A 81 -32.27 13.60 14.11
N LEU A 82 -32.79 12.37 14.25
CA LEU A 82 -33.56 11.96 15.41
C LEU A 82 -32.72 11.88 16.70
N LEU A 83 -31.44 11.52 16.56
CA LEU A 83 -30.52 11.41 17.71
C LEU A 83 -29.85 12.74 18.07
N GLY A 84 -30.01 13.78 17.25
CA GLY A 84 -29.31 15.06 17.44
C GLY A 84 -27.79 15.00 17.22
N GLU A 85 -27.30 13.94 16.58
CA GLU A 85 -25.88 13.71 16.29
C GLU A 85 -25.64 13.72 14.77
N ALA A 86 -24.48 14.23 14.34
CA ALA A 86 -24.05 14.10 12.95
C ALA A 86 -23.72 12.63 12.65
N PRO A 87 -24.19 12.07 11.50
CA PRO A 87 -23.97 10.67 11.15
C PRO A 87 -22.47 10.36 11.09
N VAL A 88 -22.02 9.32 11.79
CA VAL A 88 -20.68 8.77 11.67
C VAL A 88 -20.61 8.05 10.32
N GLN A 89 -20.18 8.76 9.28
CA GLN A 89 -19.90 8.14 7.99
C GLN A 89 -18.59 7.34 8.11
N ASP A 90 -18.58 6.11 7.61
CA ASP A 90 -17.37 5.30 7.54
C ASP A 90 -16.35 6.00 6.62
N ALA A 91 -15.29 6.56 7.22
CA ALA A 91 -14.26 7.31 6.52
C ALA A 91 -13.60 6.46 5.40
N ALA A 92 -13.51 5.15 5.59
CA ALA A 92 -12.98 4.23 4.59
C ALA A 92 -13.93 4.10 3.38
N GLU A 93 -15.24 4.14 3.60
CA GLU A 93 -16.22 4.04 2.51
C GLU A 93 -16.30 5.33 1.69
N ILE A 94 -16.23 6.50 2.34
CA ILE A 94 -16.13 7.80 1.65
C ILE A 94 -14.85 7.86 0.83
N ALA A 95 -13.73 7.44 1.41
CA ALA A 95 -12.46 7.37 0.73
C ALA A 95 -12.53 6.45 -0.51
N ALA A 96 -13.16 5.28 -0.39
CA ALA A 96 -13.34 4.35 -1.50
C ALA A 96 -14.22 4.92 -2.61
N GLN A 97 -15.31 5.62 -2.28
CA GLN A 97 -16.18 6.28 -3.27
C GLN A 97 -15.44 7.40 -4.01
N ASN A 98 -14.76 8.28 -3.28
CA ASN A 98 -13.99 9.37 -3.87
C ASN A 98 -12.84 8.86 -4.75
N LYS A 99 -12.15 7.78 -4.31
CA LYS A 99 -11.12 7.10 -5.11
C LYS A 99 -11.69 6.52 -6.41
N ARG A 100 -12.88 5.88 -6.37
CA ARG A 100 -13.55 5.36 -7.57
C ARG A 100 -13.95 6.47 -8.54
N GLN A 101 -14.47 7.59 -8.04
CA GLN A 101 -14.84 8.74 -8.89
C GLN A 101 -13.63 9.38 -9.57
N LEU A 102 -12.50 9.47 -8.87
CA LEU A 102 -11.24 9.96 -9.43
C LEU A 102 -10.70 8.99 -10.49
N LYS A 103 -10.70 7.67 -10.22
CA LYS A 103 -10.28 6.66 -11.21
C LYS A 103 -11.14 6.67 -12.47
N ALA A 104 -12.45 6.89 -12.36
CA ALA A 104 -13.35 6.99 -13.52
C ALA A 104 -13.05 8.19 -14.43
N LYS A 105 -12.41 9.24 -13.91
CA LYS A 105 -11.97 10.43 -14.67
C LYS A 105 -10.59 10.29 -15.31
N GLN A 106 -9.85 9.21 -14.97
CA GLN A 106 -8.50 8.99 -15.45
C GLN A 106 -8.51 8.18 -16.76
N THR A 107 -8.27 8.84 -17.89
CA THR A 107 -8.35 8.22 -19.23
C THR A 107 -7.03 8.18 -19.99
N SER A 108 -5.91 8.66 -19.42
CA SER A 108 -4.64 8.71 -20.14
C SER A 108 -4.00 7.31 -20.28
N GLY A 109 -3.33 7.04 -21.43
CA GLY A 109 -2.64 5.77 -21.69
C GLY A 109 -1.55 5.45 -20.66
N VAL A 110 -0.88 6.48 -20.11
CA VAL A 110 0.10 6.33 -19.03
C VAL A 110 -0.55 5.78 -17.76
N GLN A 111 -1.72 6.30 -17.40
CA GLN A 111 -2.45 5.83 -16.22
C GLN A 111 -2.95 4.38 -16.39
N GLN A 112 -3.39 4.01 -17.58
CA GLN A 112 -3.78 2.62 -17.87
C GLN A 112 -2.58 1.67 -17.78
N PHE A 113 -1.40 2.09 -18.25
CA PHE A 113 -0.17 1.34 -18.12
C PHE A 113 0.22 1.17 -16.65
N LEU A 114 0.19 2.25 -15.86
CA LEU A 114 0.51 2.21 -14.44
C LEU A 114 -0.51 1.42 -13.60
N ALA A 115 -1.78 1.43 -14.00
CA ALA A 115 -2.80 0.57 -13.38
C ALA A 115 -2.48 -0.94 -13.55
N LYS A 116 -1.85 -1.34 -14.66
CA LYS A 116 -1.37 -2.71 -14.83
C LYS A 116 -0.24 -3.06 -13.87
N PHE A 117 0.65 -2.13 -13.55
CA PHE A 117 1.65 -2.32 -12.50
C PHE A 117 0.99 -2.61 -11.14
N ALA A 118 -0.06 -1.87 -10.80
CA ALA A 118 -0.82 -2.12 -9.58
C ALA A 118 -1.37 -3.57 -9.55
N THR A 119 -1.92 -4.07 -10.66
CA THR A 119 -2.42 -5.46 -10.70
C THR A 119 -1.32 -6.52 -10.53
N ILE A 120 -0.08 -6.22 -10.94
CA ILE A 120 1.06 -7.13 -10.78
C ILE A 120 1.52 -7.19 -9.31
N PHE A 121 1.66 -6.03 -8.66
CA PHE A 121 2.28 -5.94 -7.33
C PHE A 121 1.30 -5.99 -6.17
N THR A 122 0.05 -5.51 -6.34
CA THR A 122 -0.96 -5.50 -5.26
C THR A 122 -1.19 -6.88 -4.61
N PRO A 123 -1.25 -8.01 -5.33
CA PRO A 123 -1.39 -9.32 -4.71
C PRO A 123 -0.20 -9.71 -3.81
N LEU A 124 0.98 -9.11 -4.02
CA LEU A 124 2.20 -9.40 -3.28
C LEU A 124 2.35 -8.55 -2.01
N ILE A 125 1.63 -7.41 -1.91
CA ILE A 125 1.75 -6.47 -0.79
C ILE A 125 1.55 -7.12 0.58
N PRO A 126 0.51 -7.95 0.83
CA PRO A 126 0.35 -8.60 2.12
C PRO A 126 1.55 -9.48 2.49
N GLY A 127 2.12 -10.19 1.51
CA GLY A 127 3.33 -10.98 1.68
C GLY A 127 4.55 -10.13 2.02
N PHE A 128 4.75 -9.00 1.35
CA PHE A 128 5.82 -8.05 1.67
C PHE A 128 5.72 -7.52 3.10
N ILE A 129 4.51 -7.13 3.51
CA ILE A 129 4.26 -6.63 4.87
C ILE A 129 4.59 -7.72 5.89
N ALA A 130 4.08 -8.93 5.68
CA ALA A 130 4.33 -10.06 6.59
C ALA A 130 5.82 -10.42 6.68
N ALA A 131 6.49 -10.57 5.54
CA ALA A 131 7.92 -10.89 5.48
C ALA A 131 8.77 -9.77 6.10
N GLY A 132 8.46 -8.50 5.81
CA GLY A 132 9.14 -7.36 6.40
C GLY A 132 8.98 -7.30 7.91
N LEU A 133 7.75 -7.44 8.42
CA LEU A 133 7.48 -7.46 9.86
C LEU A 133 8.20 -8.61 10.58
N LEU A 134 8.18 -9.82 10.02
CA LEU A 134 8.91 -10.97 10.58
C LEU A 134 10.41 -10.69 10.68
N LEU A 135 11.01 -10.15 9.62
CA LEU A 135 12.42 -9.78 9.62
C LEU A 135 12.72 -8.67 10.63
N GLY A 136 11.90 -7.62 10.65
CA GLY A 136 12.07 -6.48 11.54
C GLY A 136 11.94 -6.87 13.01
N ILE A 137 10.91 -7.61 13.38
CA ILE A 137 10.68 -8.09 14.75
C ILE A 137 11.82 -9.02 15.18
N ALA A 138 12.21 -9.99 14.35
CA ALA A 138 13.32 -10.89 14.66
C ALA A 138 14.64 -10.14 14.87
N THR A 139 14.92 -9.12 14.02
CA THR A 139 16.13 -8.31 14.15
C THR A 139 16.08 -7.41 15.38
N LEU A 140 14.91 -6.80 15.67
CA LEU A 140 14.73 -5.97 16.87
C LEU A 140 14.95 -6.78 18.15
N ILE A 141 14.32 -7.97 18.27
CA ILE A 141 14.49 -8.85 19.42
C ILE A 141 15.95 -9.26 19.56
N ALA A 142 16.61 -9.68 18.48
CA ALA A 142 18.03 -10.04 18.50
C ALA A 142 18.91 -8.89 19.01
N THR A 143 18.62 -7.65 18.57
CA THR A 143 19.37 -6.46 18.97
C THR A 143 19.13 -6.10 20.44
N VAL A 144 17.87 -6.06 20.88
CA VAL A 144 17.52 -5.69 22.26
C VAL A 144 18.01 -6.72 23.29
N MET A 145 17.93 -8.01 22.93
CA MET A 145 18.39 -9.11 23.80
C MET A 145 19.87 -9.44 23.61
N HIS A 146 20.60 -8.68 22.79
CA HIS A 146 22.04 -8.88 22.51
C HIS A 146 22.37 -10.32 22.10
N VAL A 147 21.51 -10.94 21.25
CA VAL A 147 21.69 -12.30 20.74
C VAL A 147 22.77 -12.31 19.66
N PRO A 148 23.93 -12.97 19.86
CA PRO A 148 24.96 -13.08 18.81
C PRO A 148 24.44 -13.82 17.58
N ALA A 149 25.03 -13.53 16.40
CA ALA A 149 24.60 -14.13 15.15
C ALA A 149 24.84 -15.66 15.07
N ASP A 150 25.83 -16.13 15.81
CA ASP A 150 26.27 -17.52 15.92
C ASP A 150 25.72 -18.25 17.18
N ALA A 151 24.85 -17.55 17.95
CA ALA A 151 24.24 -18.14 19.16
C ALA A 151 23.38 -19.36 18.80
N GLN A 152 23.40 -20.35 19.65
CA GLN A 152 22.57 -21.58 19.58
C GLN A 152 21.58 -21.61 20.73
N GLY A 153 20.45 -22.26 20.51
CA GLY A 153 19.41 -22.46 21.53
C GLY A 153 18.02 -22.01 21.01
N THR A 154 17.00 -22.24 21.81
CA THR A 154 15.60 -22.07 21.39
C THR A 154 15.28 -20.69 20.87
N LEU A 155 15.75 -19.63 21.53
CA LEU A 155 15.47 -18.25 21.08
C LEU A 155 16.24 -17.89 19.81
N PRO A 156 17.58 -18.06 19.71
CA PRO A 156 18.30 -17.85 18.46
C PRO A 156 17.73 -18.63 17.28
N ASP A 157 17.37 -19.90 17.50
CA ASP A 157 16.82 -20.76 16.44
C ASP A 157 15.45 -20.25 15.97
N ALA A 158 14.57 -19.82 16.88
CA ALA A 158 13.29 -19.22 16.53
C ALA A 158 13.46 -17.91 15.73
N LEU A 159 14.40 -17.05 16.13
CA LEU A 159 14.69 -15.81 15.42
C LEU A 159 15.27 -16.08 14.02
N ASN A 160 16.16 -17.08 13.90
CA ASN A 160 16.71 -17.49 12.61
C ASN A 160 15.63 -18.08 11.71
N PHE A 161 14.72 -18.90 12.25
CA PHE A 161 13.57 -19.41 11.50
C PHE A 161 12.70 -18.27 10.95
N MET A 162 12.37 -17.26 11.77
CA MET A 162 11.63 -16.09 11.32
C MET A 162 12.35 -15.34 10.18
N LYS A 163 13.67 -15.19 10.28
CA LYS A 163 14.50 -14.55 9.25
C LYS A 163 14.53 -15.37 7.95
N VAL A 164 14.66 -16.70 8.02
CA VAL A 164 14.65 -17.59 6.86
C VAL A 164 13.29 -17.56 6.18
N PHE A 165 12.20 -17.64 6.95
CA PHE A 165 10.84 -17.56 6.43
C PHE A 165 10.58 -16.22 5.70
N SER A 166 11.03 -15.13 6.29
CA SER A 166 10.96 -13.80 5.67
C SER A 166 11.74 -13.74 4.35
N LYS A 167 12.97 -14.27 4.32
CA LYS A 167 13.81 -14.27 3.11
C LYS A 167 13.19 -15.04 1.95
N GLY A 168 12.40 -16.09 2.22
CA GLY A 168 11.79 -16.92 1.19
C GLY A 168 10.95 -16.12 0.20
N LEU A 169 10.16 -15.14 0.68
CA LEU A 169 9.40 -14.28 -0.23
C LEU A 169 10.31 -13.45 -1.14
N PHE A 170 11.32 -12.81 -0.56
CA PHE A 170 12.20 -11.91 -1.33
C PHE A 170 13.08 -12.67 -2.31
N THR A 171 13.55 -13.86 -1.95
CA THR A 171 14.35 -14.71 -2.82
C THR A 171 13.59 -15.13 -4.11
N PHE A 172 12.30 -15.45 -3.96
CA PHE A 172 11.49 -15.90 -5.09
C PHE A 172 10.57 -14.81 -5.67
N LEU A 173 10.75 -13.57 -5.24
CA LEU A 173 9.94 -12.44 -5.66
C LEU A 173 9.87 -12.28 -7.17
N VAL A 174 11.00 -12.43 -7.85
CA VAL A 174 11.12 -12.32 -9.30
C VAL A 174 10.17 -13.28 -10.02
N ILE A 175 10.06 -14.52 -9.54
CA ILE A 175 9.16 -15.55 -10.06
C ILE A 175 7.70 -15.16 -9.86
N LEU A 176 7.35 -14.67 -8.66
CA LEU A 176 6.00 -14.23 -8.34
C LEU A 176 5.58 -13.03 -9.20
N VAL A 177 6.50 -12.07 -9.40
CA VAL A 177 6.27 -10.93 -10.29
C VAL A 177 6.10 -11.38 -11.74
N GLY A 178 6.93 -12.28 -12.22
CA GLY A 178 6.83 -12.82 -13.60
C GLY A 178 5.50 -13.53 -13.85
N TYR A 179 5.04 -14.32 -12.87
CA TYR A 179 3.72 -14.97 -12.93
C TYR A 179 2.58 -13.95 -13.03
N ASN A 180 2.53 -12.98 -12.09
CA ASN A 180 1.49 -11.96 -12.07
C ASN A 180 1.54 -11.06 -13.32
N ALA A 181 2.75 -10.71 -13.77
CA ALA A 181 2.93 -9.86 -14.94
C ALA A 181 2.42 -10.55 -16.22
N ALA A 182 2.77 -11.81 -16.45
CA ALA A 182 2.26 -12.55 -17.61
C ALA A 182 0.73 -12.60 -17.60
N GLN A 183 0.10 -12.87 -16.46
CA GLN A 183 -1.36 -12.83 -16.33
C GLN A 183 -1.94 -11.42 -16.59
N ALA A 184 -1.34 -10.38 -16.04
CA ALA A 184 -1.79 -8.99 -16.24
C ALA A 184 -1.70 -8.55 -17.71
N PHE A 185 -0.77 -9.14 -18.48
CA PHE A 185 -0.61 -8.91 -19.92
C PHE A 185 -1.40 -9.88 -20.80
N GLY A 186 -2.18 -10.79 -20.21
CA GLY A 186 -3.07 -11.73 -20.91
C GLY A 186 -2.41 -13.02 -21.39
N GLY A 187 -1.26 -13.38 -20.85
CA GLY A 187 -0.57 -14.66 -21.08
C GLY A 187 -0.74 -15.65 -19.93
N THR A 188 -0.09 -16.80 -20.06
CA THR A 188 -0.09 -17.85 -19.04
C THR A 188 0.91 -17.52 -17.93
N GLY A 189 0.43 -17.41 -16.67
CA GLY A 189 1.25 -17.05 -15.53
C GLY A 189 2.46 -17.96 -15.31
N VAL A 190 2.30 -19.28 -15.53
CA VAL A 190 3.38 -20.25 -15.39
C VAL A 190 4.50 -20.00 -16.41
N ASN A 191 4.18 -19.64 -17.65
CA ASN A 191 5.19 -19.29 -18.67
C ASN A 191 5.97 -18.03 -18.21
N GLY A 192 5.28 -17.03 -17.67
CA GLY A 192 5.93 -15.84 -17.10
C GLY A 192 6.84 -16.17 -15.91
N ALA A 193 6.42 -17.09 -15.03
CA ALA A 193 7.24 -17.55 -13.91
C ALA A 193 8.52 -18.28 -14.37
N ILE A 194 8.41 -19.14 -15.39
CA ILE A 194 9.56 -19.87 -15.96
C ILE A 194 10.55 -18.87 -16.58
N ILE A 195 10.07 -17.91 -17.37
CA ILE A 195 10.93 -16.86 -17.96
C ILE A 195 11.58 -16.02 -16.85
N ALA A 196 10.84 -15.66 -15.80
CA ALA A 196 11.39 -14.92 -14.67
C ALA A 196 12.47 -15.71 -13.91
N ALA A 197 12.34 -17.05 -13.84
CA ALA A 197 13.34 -17.90 -13.21
C ALA A 197 14.72 -17.83 -13.92
N LEU A 198 14.77 -17.50 -15.21
CA LEU A 198 16.03 -17.30 -15.93
C LEU A 198 16.85 -16.13 -15.34
N PHE A 199 16.18 -15.13 -14.79
CA PHE A 199 16.82 -13.99 -14.14
C PHE A 199 17.38 -14.32 -12.75
N LEU A 200 17.04 -15.47 -12.18
CA LEU A 200 17.61 -15.99 -10.93
C LEU A 200 18.67 -17.06 -11.17
N LEU A 201 18.42 -17.97 -12.10
CA LEU A 201 19.28 -19.15 -12.29
C LEU A 201 20.60 -18.81 -12.95
N GLY A 202 20.63 -17.82 -13.84
CA GLY A 202 21.80 -17.50 -14.61
C GLY A 202 22.20 -18.60 -15.61
N TYR A 203 23.22 -18.29 -16.38
CA TYR A 203 23.86 -19.26 -17.26
C TYR A 203 25.38 -19.14 -17.17
N ASN A 204 26.04 -20.22 -16.78
CA ASN A 204 27.49 -20.32 -16.82
C ASN A 204 27.90 -21.62 -17.43
N PRO A 205 28.43 -21.63 -18.69
CA PRO A 205 28.80 -22.84 -19.37
C PRO A 205 29.96 -23.59 -18.71
N ALA A 206 30.74 -22.92 -17.85
CA ALA A 206 31.84 -23.54 -17.12
C ALA A 206 31.40 -24.21 -15.81
N ALA A 207 30.19 -23.99 -15.35
CA ALA A 207 29.70 -24.61 -14.13
C ALA A 207 29.18 -26.00 -14.41
N THR A 208 29.84 -26.99 -13.84
CA THR A 208 29.47 -28.40 -14.00
C THR A 208 28.38 -28.88 -13.06
N THR A 209 28.13 -28.15 -12.02
CA THR A 209 27.11 -28.47 -10.98
C THR A 209 26.46 -27.22 -10.42
N GLY A 210 25.14 -27.24 -10.32
CA GLY A 210 24.36 -26.34 -9.49
C GLY A 210 23.56 -25.29 -10.24
N TYR A 211 22.40 -25.09 -9.71
CA TYR A 211 21.54 -23.93 -9.93
C TYR A 211 22.26 -22.72 -9.32
N TYR A 212 22.30 -21.57 -9.89
CA TYR A 212 23.02 -20.37 -9.42
C TYR A 212 24.51 -20.30 -9.79
N ALA A 213 24.85 -20.80 -10.97
CA ALA A 213 26.21 -20.78 -11.47
C ALA A 213 26.76 -19.38 -11.80
N GLY A 214 25.95 -18.35 -11.60
CA GLY A 214 26.25 -16.97 -11.99
C GLY A 214 25.92 -16.70 -13.47
N PHE A 215 26.08 -15.44 -13.85
CA PHE A 215 25.80 -15.00 -15.21
C PHE A 215 27.12 -14.87 -15.96
N HIS A 216 27.14 -15.41 -17.16
CA HIS A 216 28.27 -15.30 -18.07
C HIS A 216 27.90 -14.38 -19.23
N ASP A 217 28.87 -13.60 -19.70
CA ASP A 217 28.67 -12.75 -20.86
C ASP A 217 28.24 -13.59 -22.05
N PHE A 218 27.07 -13.32 -22.60
CA PHE A 218 26.52 -14.01 -23.72
C PHE A 218 26.81 -13.18 -24.98
N PHE A 219 27.61 -13.71 -25.88
CA PHE A 219 28.09 -12.98 -27.06
C PHE A 219 28.81 -11.64 -26.73
N GLY A 220 29.52 -11.56 -25.62
CA GLY A 220 30.21 -10.34 -25.19
C GLY A 220 29.28 -9.26 -24.62
N LEU A 221 28.00 -9.60 -24.36
CA LEU A 221 27.08 -8.69 -23.68
C LEU A 221 27.12 -9.00 -22.18
N PRO A 222 27.40 -7.98 -21.33
CA PRO A 222 27.41 -8.19 -19.90
C PRO A 222 25.99 -8.49 -19.43
N ILE A 223 25.81 -9.62 -18.75
CA ILE A 223 24.53 -10.02 -18.17
C ILE A 223 24.65 -9.98 -16.67
N ASP A 224 24.13 -8.94 -16.05
CA ASP A 224 23.96 -8.86 -14.61
C ASP A 224 22.46 -8.70 -14.29
N PRO A 225 21.78 -9.81 -13.93
CA PRO A 225 20.34 -9.79 -13.67
C PRO A 225 19.99 -9.35 -12.25
N ARG A 226 20.98 -9.02 -11.43
CA ARG A 226 20.72 -8.53 -10.06
C ARG A 226 19.85 -7.27 -10.11
N GLY A 227 18.75 -7.31 -9.35
CA GLY A 227 17.78 -6.19 -9.30
C GLY A 227 16.96 -5.98 -10.58
N ASN A 228 17.05 -6.86 -11.58
CA ASN A 228 16.45 -6.68 -12.89
C ASN A 228 14.95 -7.00 -12.96
N ILE A 229 14.17 -6.52 -11.97
CA ILE A 229 12.72 -6.67 -12.00
C ILE A 229 12.08 -6.00 -13.22
N ILE A 230 12.72 -4.96 -13.76
CA ILE A 230 12.27 -4.27 -14.97
C ILE A 230 12.42 -5.20 -16.17
N GLY A 231 13.57 -5.88 -16.26
CA GLY A 231 13.79 -6.91 -17.29
C GLY A 231 12.75 -8.02 -17.22
N VAL A 232 12.42 -8.48 -16.01
CA VAL A 232 11.36 -9.48 -15.79
C VAL A 232 10.01 -8.99 -16.25
N LEU A 233 9.64 -7.75 -15.97
CA LEU A 233 8.37 -7.17 -16.42
C LEU A 233 8.30 -7.10 -17.95
N ILE A 234 9.39 -6.68 -18.60
CA ILE A 234 9.51 -6.63 -20.07
C ILE A 234 9.46 -8.05 -20.65
N ALA A 235 10.18 -9.02 -20.05
CA ALA A 235 10.21 -10.40 -20.50
C ALA A 235 8.84 -11.09 -20.34
N ALA A 236 8.13 -10.85 -19.24
CA ALA A 236 6.79 -11.39 -19.04
C ALA A 236 5.77 -10.77 -20.02
N TRP A 237 5.90 -9.48 -20.31
CA TRP A 237 5.10 -8.84 -21.37
C TRP A 237 5.39 -9.44 -22.73
N ALA A 238 6.66 -9.60 -23.10
CA ALA A 238 7.06 -10.23 -24.35
C ALA A 238 6.55 -11.67 -24.44
N CYS A 239 6.68 -12.44 -23.34
CA CYS A 239 6.18 -13.81 -23.23
C CYS A 239 4.68 -13.87 -23.53
N ALA A 240 3.86 -13.03 -22.90
CA ALA A 240 2.43 -12.99 -23.12
C ALA A 240 2.07 -12.61 -24.56
N ARG A 241 2.84 -11.70 -25.19
CA ARG A 241 2.63 -11.30 -26.58
C ARG A 241 3.01 -12.42 -27.57
N ILE A 242 4.15 -13.08 -27.35
CA ILE A 242 4.62 -14.19 -28.18
C ILE A 242 3.66 -15.38 -28.06
N GLU A 243 3.23 -15.73 -26.83
CA GLU A 243 2.23 -16.76 -26.56
C GLU A 243 0.96 -16.52 -27.37
N GLY A 244 0.42 -15.32 -27.34
CA GLY A 244 -0.78 -14.95 -28.09
C GLY A 244 -0.58 -15.01 -29.62
N MET A 245 0.65 -14.76 -30.14
CA MET A 245 0.96 -14.93 -31.56
C MET A 245 1.08 -16.39 -31.94
N VAL A 246 1.83 -17.18 -31.18
CA VAL A 246 2.03 -18.61 -31.44
C VAL A 246 0.70 -19.35 -31.42
N ARG A 247 -0.16 -19.07 -30.43
CA ARG A 247 -1.48 -19.69 -30.28
C ARG A 247 -2.40 -19.46 -31.48
N ARG A 248 -2.26 -18.35 -32.20
CA ARG A 248 -3.06 -18.07 -33.40
C ARG A 248 -2.75 -19.00 -34.58
N PHE A 249 -1.55 -19.54 -34.61
CA PHE A 249 -1.09 -20.43 -35.69
C PHE A 249 -1.06 -21.91 -35.28
N MET A 250 -1.35 -22.20 -33.98
CA MET A 250 -1.25 -23.54 -33.42
C MET A 250 -2.56 -24.29 -33.61
N PRO A 251 -2.53 -25.55 -34.16
CA PRO A 251 -3.69 -26.43 -34.12
C PRO A 251 -4.10 -26.77 -32.68
N ASP A 252 -5.41 -26.90 -32.43
CA ASP A 252 -5.96 -27.16 -31.10
C ASP A 252 -5.35 -28.41 -30.44
N ASP A 253 -5.10 -29.46 -31.17
CA ASP A 253 -4.51 -30.71 -30.67
C ASP A 253 -3.05 -30.54 -30.17
N LEU A 254 -2.35 -29.53 -30.63
CA LEU A 254 -0.94 -29.26 -30.31
C LEU A 254 -0.76 -28.05 -29.38
N ASP A 255 -1.81 -27.27 -29.15
CA ASP A 255 -1.73 -26.02 -28.38
C ASP A 255 -1.15 -26.24 -26.98
N MET A 256 -1.60 -27.26 -26.27
CA MET A 256 -1.15 -27.56 -24.92
C MET A 256 0.35 -27.91 -24.82
N LEU A 257 0.92 -28.52 -25.85
CA LEU A 257 2.31 -28.97 -25.86
C LEU A 257 3.26 -27.97 -26.50
N LEU A 258 2.94 -27.48 -27.69
CA LEU A 258 3.87 -26.72 -28.51
C LEU A 258 3.79 -25.20 -28.26
N THR A 259 2.64 -24.67 -27.91
CA THR A 259 2.51 -23.23 -27.69
C THR A 259 3.44 -22.76 -26.57
N SER A 260 3.42 -23.41 -25.41
CA SER A 260 4.32 -23.06 -24.30
C SER A 260 5.79 -23.31 -24.66
N LEU A 261 6.12 -24.44 -25.29
CA LEU A 261 7.50 -24.74 -25.67
C LEU A 261 8.09 -23.67 -26.61
N ILE A 262 7.39 -23.36 -27.70
CA ILE A 262 7.85 -22.36 -28.69
C ILE A 262 7.91 -20.96 -28.03
N THR A 263 6.90 -20.59 -27.26
CA THR A 263 6.86 -19.30 -26.53
C THR A 263 8.06 -19.15 -25.62
N LEU A 264 8.36 -20.18 -24.82
CA LEU A 264 9.47 -20.15 -23.87
C LEU A 264 10.82 -20.06 -24.57
N LEU A 265 11.04 -20.85 -25.66
CA LEU A 265 12.28 -20.80 -26.42
C LEU A 265 12.53 -19.41 -27.02
N ILE A 266 11.53 -18.82 -27.69
CA ILE A 266 11.67 -17.52 -28.33
C ILE A 266 11.88 -16.45 -27.22
N THR A 267 11.06 -16.46 -26.15
CA THR A 267 11.16 -15.47 -25.10
C THR A 267 12.47 -15.60 -24.33
N ALA A 268 12.96 -16.79 -24.03
CA ALA A 268 14.26 -17.01 -23.40
C ALA A 268 15.41 -16.42 -24.20
N THR A 269 15.41 -16.69 -25.51
CA THR A 269 16.40 -16.13 -26.43
C THR A 269 16.38 -14.60 -26.43
N LEU A 270 15.19 -13.99 -26.52
CA LEU A 270 15.04 -12.55 -26.45
C LEU A 270 15.44 -12.00 -25.07
N ALA A 271 15.14 -12.74 -24.00
CA ALA A 271 15.54 -12.35 -22.65
C ALA A 271 17.05 -12.22 -22.51
N TYR A 272 17.80 -13.22 -22.94
CA TYR A 272 19.27 -13.19 -22.87
C TYR A 272 19.90 -12.17 -23.79
N LEU A 273 19.46 -12.08 -25.06
CA LEU A 273 20.14 -11.26 -26.06
C LEU A 273 19.77 -9.77 -25.98
N ILE A 274 18.56 -9.46 -25.55
CA ILE A 274 18.04 -8.09 -25.64
C ILE A 274 17.53 -7.58 -24.30
N ILE A 275 16.65 -8.36 -23.62
CA ILE A 275 15.89 -7.80 -22.49
C ILE A 275 16.76 -7.64 -21.25
N MET A 276 17.64 -8.60 -20.94
CA MET A 276 18.54 -8.49 -19.80
C MET A 276 19.53 -7.32 -19.93
N PRO A 277 20.25 -7.16 -21.06
CA PRO A 277 21.12 -5.98 -21.24
C PRO A 277 20.36 -4.65 -21.18
N LEU A 278 19.21 -4.57 -21.85
CA LEU A 278 18.36 -3.37 -21.83
C LEU A 278 17.82 -3.08 -20.42
N GLY A 279 17.34 -4.12 -19.74
CA GLY A 279 16.85 -4.03 -18.36
C GLY A 279 17.93 -3.56 -17.39
N GLY A 280 19.15 -4.07 -17.52
CA GLY A 280 20.32 -3.64 -16.74
C GLY A 280 20.63 -2.17 -16.94
N TRP A 281 20.68 -1.70 -18.19
CA TRP A 281 20.91 -0.30 -18.50
C TRP A 281 19.81 0.63 -17.96
N LEU A 282 18.55 0.25 -18.11
CA LEU A 282 17.42 1.01 -17.53
C LEU A 282 17.51 1.03 -15.99
N PHE A 283 17.90 -0.08 -15.38
CA PHE A 283 18.11 -0.20 -13.95
C PHE A 283 19.21 0.75 -13.46
N GLU A 284 20.36 0.78 -14.13
CA GLU A 284 21.47 1.69 -13.78
C GLU A 284 21.03 3.16 -13.88
N GLY A 285 20.35 3.53 -14.96
CA GLY A 285 19.83 4.90 -15.15
C GLY A 285 18.85 5.33 -14.07
N MET A 286 17.90 4.45 -13.71
CA MET A 286 16.95 4.71 -12.63
C MET A 286 17.65 4.78 -11.26
N SER A 287 18.52 3.83 -10.96
CA SER A 287 19.27 3.81 -9.71
C SER A 287 20.11 5.08 -9.56
N TRP A 288 20.80 5.49 -10.63
CA TRP A 288 21.55 6.74 -10.64
C TRP A 288 20.67 7.95 -10.31
N LEU A 289 19.51 8.09 -10.98
CA LEU A 289 18.59 9.21 -10.75
C LEU A 289 18.08 9.25 -9.30
N PHE A 290 17.61 8.11 -8.80
CA PHE A 290 17.04 8.06 -7.45
C PHE A 290 18.10 8.14 -6.36
N MET A 291 19.30 7.60 -6.58
CA MET A 291 20.42 7.78 -5.65
C MET A 291 20.83 9.25 -5.54
N HIS A 292 20.88 9.99 -6.64
CA HIS A 292 21.19 11.42 -6.63
C HIS A 292 20.10 12.26 -5.93
N LEU A 293 18.83 11.96 -6.18
CA LEU A 293 17.73 12.63 -5.47
C LEU A 293 17.72 12.27 -3.98
N ASN A 294 17.98 11.01 -3.64
CA ASN A 294 17.93 10.50 -2.28
C ASN A 294 19.15 10.92 -1.43
N SER A 295 20.28 11.20 -2.06
CA SER A 295 21.49 11.69 -1.38
C SER A 295 21.47 13.20 -1.07
N ASN A 296 20.49 13.92 -1.63
CA ASN A 296 20.35 15.37 -1.43
C ASN A 296 19.12 15.65 -0.54
N PRO A 297 19.27 16.38 0.59
CA PRO A 297 18.14 16.71 1.47
C PRO A 297 16.97 17.40 0.76
N PHE A 298 17.24 18.28 -0.20
CA PHE A 298 16.18 18.92 -1.00
C PHE A 298 15.50 17.94 -1.94
N GLY A 299 16.24 16.99 -2.53
CA GLY A 299 15.67 15.90 -3.32
C GLY A 299 14.75 15.02 -2.49
N CYS A 300 15.12 14.69 -1.26
CA CYS A 300 14.29 13.97 -0.30
C CYS A 300 12.99 14.73 0.01
N ALA A 301 13.07 16.05 0.19
CA ALA A 301 11.89 16.88 0.42
C ALA A 301 10.93 16.86 -0.78
N VAL A 302 11.47 17.00 -2.00
CA VAL A 302 10.68 16.96 -3.25
C VAL A 302 10.02 15.59 -3.42
N LEU A 303 10.77 14.51 -3.24
CA LEU A 303 10.25 13.14 -3.33
C LEU A 303 9.10 12.90 -2.35
N ALA A 304 9.29 13.23 -1.07
CA ALA A 304 8.27 13.08 -0.04
C ALA A 304 7.04 13.98 -0.31
N GLY A 305 7.25 15.22 -0.73
CA GLY A 305 6.19 16.18 -1.02
C GLY A 305 5.32 15.78 -2.21
N LEU A 306 5.91 15.24 -3.26
CA LEU A 306 5.22 14.83 -4.48
C LEU A 306 4.61 13.41 -4.39
N PHE A 307 5.04 12.60 -3.43
CA PHE A 307 4.60 11.20 -3.34
C PHE A 307 3.09 11.05 -3.16
N LEU A 308 2.44 11.94 -2.39
CA LEU A 308 0.98 11.92 -2.26
C LEU A 308 0.26 12.14 -3.59
N ILE A 309 0.81 12.95 -4.46
CA ILE A 309 0.29 13.16 -5.82
C ILE A 309 0.40 11.84 -6.60
N ALA A 310 1.55 11.17 -6.50
CA ALA A 310 1.74 9.85 -7.10
C ALA A 310 0.74 8.80 -6.54
N VAL A 311 0.42 8.87 -5.25
CA VAL A 311 -0.60 7.99 -4.63
C VAL A 311 -2.00 8.28 -5.18
N VAL A 312 -2.37 9.56 -5.31
CA VAL A 312 -3.69 9.96 -5.84
C VAL A 312 -3.90 9.48 -7.28
N PHE A 313 -2.85 9.53 -8.10
CA PHE A 313 -2.88 9.03 -9.48
C PHE A 313 -2.62 7.51 -9.60
N ASP A 314 -2.44 6.80 -8.48
CA ASP A 314 -2.15 5.35 -8.43
C ASP A 314 -0.84 4.95 -9.15
N VAL A 315 0.07 5.92 -9.34
CA VAL A 315 1.37 5.70 -10.02
C VAL A 315 2.49 5.33 -9.05
N HIS A 316 2.26 5.44 -7.74
CA HIS A 316 3.23 5.14 -6.69
C HIS A 316 3.72 3.68 -6.71
N GLN A 317 2.95 2.75 -7.29
CA GLN A 317 3.35 1.36 -7.50
C GLN A 317 4.58 1.24 -8.44
N GLY A 318 4.78 2.24 -9.31
CA GLY A 318 5.95 2.33 -10.17
C GLY A 318 7.29 2.49 -9.43
N PHE A 319 7.28 2.84 -8.14
CA PHE A 319 8.48 2.91 -7.31
C PHE A 319 8.98 1.55 -6.82
N ILE A 320 8.17 0.49 -6.91
CA ILE A 320 8.56 -0.83 -6.39
C ILE A 320 9.85 -1.37 -7.05
N PRO A 321 10.04 -1.29 -8.38
CA PRO A 321 11.31 -1.67 -9.00
C PRO A 321 12.51 -0.89 -8.44
N VAL A 322 12.32 0.39 -8.13
CA VAL A 322 13.37 1.23 -7.53
C VAL A 322 13.71 0.79 -6.12
N TYR A 323 12.70 0.42 -5.33
CA TYR A 323 12.91 -0.12 -3.97
C TYR A 323 13.76 -1.39 -3.99
N LEU A 324 13.49 -2.29 -4.95
CA LEU A 324 14.25 -3.52 -5.14
C LEU A 324 15.68 -3.21 -5.58
N ALA A 325 15.84 -2.24 -6.50
CA ALA A 325 17.14 -1.77 -6.94
C ALA A 325 18.02 -1.25 -5.78
N LEU A 326 17.42 -0.46 -4.89
CA LEU A 326 18.13 0.06 -3.73
C LEU A 326 18.48 -1.05 -2.73
N MET A 327 17.60 -2.03 -2.52
CA MET A 327 17.89 -3.21 -1.71
C MET A 327 19.10 -3.97 -2.22
N ASP A 328 19.19 -4.20 -3.52
CA ASP A 328 20.29 -4.94 -4.13
C ASP A 328 21.61 -4.17 -4.08
N SER A 329 21.57 -2.84 -4.27
CA SER A 329 22.78 -2.00 -4.33
C SER A 329 23.30 -1.56 -2.97
N GLN A 330 22.39 -1.30 -2.00
CA GLN A 330 22.72 -0.72 -0.68
C GLN A 330 22.48 -1.67 0.49
N GLY A 331 21.79 -2.80 0.27
CA GLY A 331 21.38 -3.73 1.32
C GLY A 331 20.13 -3.29 2.12
N PHE A 332 19.59 -2.09 1.83
CA PHE A 332 18.35 -1.56 2.42
C PHE A 332 17.67 -0.58 1.46
N ASN A 333 16.38 -0.40 1.62
CA ASN A 333 15.60 0.54 0.82
C ASN A 333 15.61 1.94 1.47
N SER A 334 16.53 2.80 1.06
CA SER A 334 16.69 4.16 1.59
C SER A 334 15.59 5.13 1.13
N LEU A 335 14.88 4.84 0.05
CA LEU A 335 13.83 5.70 -0.51
C LEU A 335 12.51 5.58 0.26
N PHE A 336 12.14 4.39 0.71
CA PHE A 336 10.85 4.14 1.36
C PHE A 336 10.60 5.00 2.61
N PRO A 337 11.55 5.16 3.58
CA PRO A 337 11.35 6.03 4.73
C PRO A 337 11.04 7.47 4.35
N ILE A 338 11.68 7.99 3.30
CA ILE A 338 11.47 9.35 2.81
C ILE A 338 10.06 9.49 2.25
N LEU A 339 9.64 8.58 1.38
CA LEU A 339 8.31 8.61 0.77
C LEU A 339 7.19 8.40 1.79
N SER A 340 7.44 7.63 2.84
CA SER A 340 6.48 7.40 3.92
C SER A 340 6.18 8.66 4.75
N MET A 341 7.05 9.68 4.73
CA MET A 341 6.81 10.98 5.36
C MET A 341 5.61 11.70 4.75
N ALA A 342 5.28 11.40 3.50
CA ALA A 342 4.06 11.89 2.86
C ALA A 342 2.80 11.49 3.63
N GLY A 343 2.70 10.23 4.06
CA GLY A 343 1.61 9.74 4.92
C GLY A 343 1.61 10.39 6.32
N ALA A 344 2.78 10.63 6.89
CA ALA A 344 2.92 11.34 8.15
C ALA A 344 2.41 12.80 8.04
N GLY A 345 2.74 13.51 6.95
CA GLY A 345 2.20 14.84 6.68
C GLY A 345 0.66 14.89 6.64
N GLN A 346 0.02 13.82 6.12
CA GLN A 346 -1.44 13.67 6.13
C GLN A 346 -2.02 13.58 7.55
N VAL A 347 -1.35 12.83 8.42
CA VAL A 347 -1.75 12.73 9.83
C VAL A 347 -1.70 14.09 10.50
N GLY A 348 -0.61 14.86 10.30
CA GLY A 348 -0.48 16.21 10.82
C GLY A 348 -1.58 17.15 10.33
N ALA A 349 -1.87 17.12 9.04
CA ALA A 349 -2.95 17.91 8.43
C ALA A 349 -4.33 17.52 8.97
N ALA A 350 -4.59 16.23 9.14
CA ALA A 350 -5.84 15.74 9.70
C ALA A 350 -6.04 16.16 11.15
N LEU A 351 -4.99 16.14 11.97
CA LEU A 351 -5.03 16.63 13.35
C LEU A 351 -5.36 18.13 13.41
N ALA A 352 -4.80 18.94 12.50
CA ALA A 352 -5.13 20.37 12.40
C ALA A 352 -6.61 20.59 12.04
N LEU A 353 -7.12 19.81 11.08
CA LEU A 353 -8.53 19.85 10.70
C LEU A 353 -9.43 19.42 11.87
N TYR A 354 -9.07 18.36 12.59
CA TYR A 354 -9.80 17.93 13.78
C TYR A 354 -9.88 19.01 14.87
N TRP A 355 -8.76 19.70 15.09
CA TRP A 355 -8.68 20.77 16.08
C TRP A 355 -9.51 21.99 15.68
N ARG A 356 -9.55 22.34 14.39
CA ARG A 356 -10.28 23.50 13.86
C ARG A 356 -11.75 23.23 13.56
N ALA A 357 -12.13 21.97 13.35
CA ALA A 357 -13.50 21.59 13.03
C ALA A 357 -14.44 21.83 14.22
N GLN A 358 -15.68 22.23 13.92
CA GLN A 358 -16.70 22.44 14.94
C GLN A 358 -16.98 21.15 15.72
N PRO A 359 -17.31 21.25 17.01
CA PRO A 359 -17.82 20.11 17.77
C PRO A 359 -19.02 19.49 17.04
N HIS A 360 -19.06 18.16 16.97
CA HIS A 360 -20.12 17.37 16.30
C HIS A 360 -20.20 17.54 14.77
N SER A 361 -19.24 18.20 14.11
CA SER A 361 -19.22 18.30 12.64
C SER A 361 -18.91 16.96 11.96
N ALA A 362 -19.41 16.81 10.74
CA ALA A 362 -19.12 15.64 9.90
C ALA A 362 -17.61 15.46 9.67
N LEU A 363 -16.88 16.57 9.46
CA LEU A 363 -15.44 16.57 9.30
C LEU A 363 -14.72 15.98 10.54
N ARG A 364 -15.12 16.39 11.75
CA ARG A 364 -14.50 15.89 12.98
C ARG A 364 -14.71 14.39 13.16
N SER A 365 -15.88 13.89 12.79
CA SER A 365 -16.21 12.47 12.81
C SER A 365 -15.39 11.69 11.75
N GLN A 366 -15.27 12.22 10.52
CA GLN A 366 -14.45 11.62 9.46
C GLN A 366 -12.98 11.50 9.88
N VAL A 367 -12.41 12.55 10.46
CA VAL A 367 -11.02 12.52 10.95
C VAL A 367 -10.86 11.49 12.06
N ARG A 368 -11.80 11.44 13.03
CA ARG A 368 -11.74 10.45 14.13
C ARG A 368 -11.72 9.01 13.59
N GLY A 369 -12.51 8.71 12.56
CA GLY A 369 -12.55 7.38 11.94
C GLY A 369 -11.30 7.04 11.10
N ALA A 370 -10.59 8.05 10.59
CA ALA A 370 -9.47 7.87 9.68
C ALA A 370 -8.09 8.00 10.34
N ILE A 371 -8.00 8.60 11.55
CA ILE A 371 -6.72 8.96 12.17
C ILE A 371 -5.92 7.73 12.62
N ILE A 372 -6.57 6.74 13.23
CA ILE A 372 -5.89 5.52 13.70
C ILE A 372 -5.30 4.73 12.53
N PRO A 373 -6.08 4.40 11.47
CA PRO A 373 -5.49 3.81 10.27
C PRO A 373 -4.33 4.64 9.72
N GLY A 374 -4.44 5.97 9.66
CA GLY A 374 -3.40 6.86 9.18
C GLY A 374 -2.11 6.78 10.01
N LEU A 375 -2.20 6.74 11.34
CA LEU A 375 -1.06 6.55 12.25
C LEU A 375 -0.35 5.21 12.01
N LEU A 376 -1.12 4.17 11.68
CA LEU A 376 -0.63 2.82 11.39
C LEU A 376 -0.16 2.66 9.93
N GLY A 377 -0.17 3.74 9.14
CA GLY A 377 0.36 3.73 7.78
C GLY A 377 -0.67 3.49 6.66
N VAL A 378 -1.95 3.39 6.98
CA VAL A 378 -3.04 3.32 6.00
C VAL A 378 -3.57 4.73 5.73
N GLY A 379 -2.92 5.44 4.80
CA GLY A 379 -3.20 6.85 4.51
C GLY A 379 -4.47 7.11 3.67
N GLU A 380 -5.00 6.12 2.96
CA GLU A 380 -6.12 6.29 2.02
C GLU A 380 -7.38 6.94 2.64
N PRO A 381 -7.83 6.57 3.85
CA PRO A 381 -8.98 7.22 4.48
C PRO A 381 -8.75 8.72 4.75
N LEU A 382 -7.51 9.11 5.13
CA LEU A 382 -7.15 10.51 5.34
C LEU A 382 -7.04 11.26 4.02
N ILE A 383 -6.44 10.65 2.99
CA ILE A 383 -6.28 11.28 1.68
C ILE A 383 -7.64 11.53 1.04
N TYR A 384 -8.38 10.47 0.75
CA TYR A 384 -9.60 10.54 -0.06
C TYR A 384 -10.84 10.96 0.74
N GLY A 385 -10.86 10.70 2.05
CA GLY A 385 -11.99 11.05 2.91
C GLY A 385 -11.87 12.46 3.52
N VAL A 386 -10.66 12.93 3.79
CA VAL A 386 -10.46 14.13 4.62
C VAL A 386 -9.78 15.26 3.85
N THR A 387 -8.56 15.07 3.35
CA THR A 387 -7.72 16.18 2.89
C THR A 387 -7.92 16.52 1.42
N LEU A 388 -7.94 15.51 0.53
CA LEU A 388 -8.05 15.71 -0.92
C LEU A 388 -9.36 16.37 -1.36
N PRO A 389 -10.55 16.03 -0.82
CA PRO A 389 -11.79 16.72 -1.17
C PRO A 389 -11.76 18.23 -0.87
N ARG A 390 -10.89 18.65 0.04
CA ARG A 390 -10.72 20.04 0.48
C ARG A 390 -9.54 20.76 -0.17
N MET A 391 -8.73 20.08 -0.97
CA MET A 391 -7.56 20.53 -1.73
C MET A 391 -6.48 21.25 -0.90
N LYS A 392 -6.77 22.36 -0.22
CA LYS A 392 -5.78 23.12 0.57
C LYS A 392 -5.14 22.29 1.68
N PRO A 393 -5.89 21.55 2.52
CA PRO A 393 -5.30 20.61 3.49
C PRO A 393 -4.44 19.53 2.84
N PHE A 394 -4.81 19.07 1.63
CA PHE A 394 -4.00 18.11 0.90
C PHE A 394 -2.62 18.69 0.51
N ILE A 395 -2.61 19.93 -0.03
CA ILE A 395 -1.36 20.61 -0.39
C ILE A 395 -0.48 20.85 0.85
N THR A 396 -1.08 21.30 1.96
CA THR A 396 -0.32 21.53 3.20
C THR A 396 0.17 20.23 3.85
N ALA A 397 -0.53 19.12 3.65
CA ALA A 397 -0.05 17.78 4.02
C ALA A 397 1.17 17.35 3.17
N CYS A 398 1.17 17.63 1.86
CA CYS A 398 2.33 17.42 1.00
C CYS A 398 3.56 18.19 1.51
N LEU A 399 3.37 19.46 1.91
CA LEU A 399 4.45 20.27 2.50
C LEU A 399 4.93 19.73 3.85
N GLY A 400 4.01 19.20 4.67
CA GLY A 400 4.37 18.50 5.92
C GLY A 400 5.23 17.26 5.66
N GLY A 401 4.85 16.45 4.66
CA GLY A 401 5.62 15.31 4.21
C GLY A 401 7.00 15.71 3.69
N ALA A 402 7.07 16.79 2.89
CA ALA A 402 8.33 17.35 2.40
C ALA A 402 9.28 17.75 3.53
N ALA A 403 8.77 18.36 4.60
CA ALA A 403 9.57 18.70 5.78
C ALA A 403 10.13 17.45 6.49
N GLY A 404 9.34 16.39 6.63
CA GLY A 404 9.81 15.11 7.17
C GLY A 404 10.87 14.45 6.28
N GLY A 405 10.67 14.47 4.95
CA GLY A 405 11.64 13.98 3.99
C GLY A 405 12.95 14.78 4.02
N LEU A 406 12.86 16.10 4.13
CA LEU A 406 14.02 16.99 4.32
C LEU A 406 14.81 16.60 5.57
N PHE A 407 14.12 16.38 6.69
CA PHE A 407 14.77 15.97 7.94
C PHE A 407 15.54 14.67 7.79
N ILE A 408 14.93 13.63 7.22
CA ILE A 408 15.61 12.34 6.98
C ILE A 408 16.82 12.53 6.04
N GLY A 409 16.66 13.32 4.97
CA GLY A 409 17.72 13.62 4.05
C GLY A 409 18.90 14.38 4.69
N LEU A 410 18.62 15.33 5.60
CA LEU A 410 19.65 16.04 6.36
C LEU A 410 20.45 15.09 7.27
N ILE A 411 19.77 14.22 8.00
CA ILE A 411 20.42 13.25 8.88
C ILE A 411 21.26 12.24 8.06
N ALA A 412 20.74 11.81 6.92
CA ALA A 412 21.52 10.96 6.00
C ALA A 412 22.76 11.67 5.47
N TRP A 413 22.66 12.96 5.12
CA TRP A 413 23.77 13.77 4.67
C TRP A 413 24.83 14.01 5.76
N TRP A 414 24.43 14.03 7.03
CA TRP A 414 25.35 14.10 8.19
C TRP A 414 25.98 12.76 8.56
N GLY A 415 25.78 11.70 7.76
CA GLY A 415 26.47 10.42 7.89
C GLY A 415 25.69 9.31 8.56
N LEU A 416 24.38 9.46 8.73
CA LEU A 416 23.50 8.40 9.22
C LEU A 416 22.43 8.04 8.17
N PRO A 417 22.82 7.48 7.01
CA PRO A 417 21.85 6.97 6.05
C PRO A 417 21.11 5.78 6.65
N MET A 418 19.82 5.74 6.40
CA MET A 418 18.95 4.66 6.87
C MET A 418 17.96 4.23 5.80
N GLY A 419 17.36 3.09 5.99
CA GLY A 419 16.34 2.55 5.09
C GLY A 419 15.46 1.51 5.72
N LEU A 420 14.53 1.01 4.93
CA LEU A 420 13.71 -0.15 5.28
C LEU A 420 14.56 -1.42 5.04
N ASN A 421 14.49 -2.39 5.94
CA ASN A 421 15.20 -3.69 5.84
C ASN A 421 14.58 -4.65 4.83
N SER A 422 13.56 -4.21 4.10
CA SER A 422 12.84 -4.97 3.08
C SER A 422 12.51 -4.08 1.89
N ALA A 423 12.23 -4.67 0.74
CA ALA A 423 11.90 -3.92 -0.46
C ALA A 423 10.60 -3.09 -0.30
N PHE A 424 9.63 -3.62 0.43
CA PHE A 424 8.36 -2.96 0.70
C PHE A 424 7.87 -3.33 2.12
N GLY A 425 7.14 -2.41 2.74
CA GLY A 425 6.59 -2.63 4.08
C GLY A 425 5.41 -1.69 4.37
N PRO A 426 4.83 -1.78 5.57
CA PRO A 426 3.88 -0.79 6.05
C PRO A 426 4.57 0.56 6.24
N SER A 427 3.83 1.66 6.18
CA SER A 427 4.32 2.99 6.54
C SER A 427 3.86 3.38 7.97
N GLY A 428 4.04 4.62 8.35
CA GLY A 428 3.62 5.10 9.67
C GLY A 428 4.39 4.44 10.83
N LEU A 429 3.76 4.38 12.01
CA LEU A 429 4.41 3.86 13.22
C LEU A 429 4.74 2.37 13.14
N VAL A 430 4.00 1.60 12.37
CA VAL A 430 4.22 0.15 12.21
C VAL A 430 5.55 -0.15 11.50
N ALA A 431 6.08 0.81 10.74
CA ALA A 431 7.35 0.65 10.04
C ALA A 431 8.58 0.82 10.95
N LEU A 432 8.44 1.36 12.16
CA LEU A 432 9.58 1.60 13.06
C LEU A 432 10.51 0.39 13.23
N PRO A 433 10.04 -0.82 13.55
CA PRO A 433 10.91 -1.98 13.74
C PRO A 433 11.56 -2.51 12.44
N LEU A 434 11.13 -1.98 11.29
CA LEU A 434 11.67 -2.35 9.98
C LEU A 434 12.82 -1.44 9.53
N MET A 435 13.11 -0.37 10.28
CA MET A 435 14.19 0.56 9.95
C MET A 435 15.55 -0.05 10.28
N THR A 436 16.51 0.19 9.38
CA THR A 436 17.88 -0.28 9.53
C THR A 436 18.88 0.77 9.05
N SER A 437 20.11 0.72 9.56
CA SER A 437 21.24 1.53 9.12
C SER A 437 22.55 0.78 9.37
N ALA A 438 23.67 1.28 8.85
CA ALA A 438 24.99 0.74 9.15
C ALA A 438 25.35 0.85 10.65
N GLN A 439 24.77 1.84 11.37
CA GLN A 439 24.95 2.05 12.81
C GLN A 439 23.98 1.23 13.66
N GLY A 440 23.14 0.42 13.05
CA GLY A 440 22.19 -0.45 13.71
C GLY A 440 20.72 0.01 13.58
N ILE A 441 19.83 -0.80 14.17
CA ILE A 441 18.38 -0.61 14.07
C ILE A 441 17.87 0.55 14.95
N LEU A 442 18.40 0.72 16.15
CA LEU A 442 17.92 1.75 17.10
C LEU A 442 18.15 3.19 16.60
N PRO A 443 19.35 3.58 16.08
CA PRO A 443 19.54 4.88 15.46
C PRO A 443 18.61 5.10 14.26
N ALA A 444 18.42 4.09 13.43
CA ALA A 444 17.50 4.17 12.28
C ALA A 444 16.04 4.41 12.70
N MET A 445 15.57 3.68 13.72
CA MET A 445 14.25 3.90 14.33
C MET A 445 14.09 5.31 14.88
N ALA A 446 15.11 5.83 15.56
CA ALA A 446 15.08 7.19 16.13
C ALA A 446 15.00 8.25 15.03
N VAL A 447 15.78 8.12 13.94
CA VAL A 447 15.71 9.04 12.80
C VAL A 447 14.35 8.98 12.12
N TYR A 448 13.81 7.78 11.90
CA TYR A 448 12.48 7.61 11.29
C TYR A 448 11.37 8.22 12.16
N ALA A 449 11.40 7.97 13.48
CA ALA A 449 10.47 8.57 14.43
C ALA A 449 10.57 10.11 14.44
N GLY A 450 11.79 10.64 14.39
CA GLY A 450 12.05 12.08 14.25
C GLY A 450 11.45 12.65 12.97
N GLY A 451 11.62 11.97 11.84
CA GLY A 451 11.03 12.35 10.55
C GLY A 451 9.50 12.38 10.60
N ILE A 452 8.87 11.34 11.19
CA ILE A 452 7.43 11.30 11.43
C ILE A 452 6.98 12.50 12.26
N LEU A 453 7.65 12.77 13.38
CA LEU A 453 7.31 13.89 14.26
C LEU A 453 7.41 15.23 13.53
N VAL A 454 8.50 15.47 12.78
CA VAL A 454 8.67 16.68 11.97
C VAL A 454 7.54 16.80 10.94
N ALA A 455 7.21 15.72 10.23
CA ALA A 455 6.12 15.73 9.25
C ALA A 455 4.76 16.01 9.90
N TRP A 456 4.47 15.45 11.09
CA TRP A 456 3.24 15.72 11.84
C TRP A 456 3.15 17.17 12.27
N VAL A 457 4.21 17.70 12.89
CA VAL A 457 4.24 19.09 13.39
C VAL A 457 4.14 20.08 12.24
N CYS A 458 4.94 19.91 11.18
CA CYS A 458 4.90 20.80 10.03
C CYS A 458 3.56 20.69 9.28
N GLY A 459 3.03 19.47 9.08
CA GLY A 459 1.72 19.26 8.49
C GLY A 459 0.60 19.91 9.28
N PHE A 460 0.64 19.81 10.61
CA PHE A 460 -0.29 20.48 11.51
C PHE A 460 -0.19 22.02 11.42
N ILE A 461 1.02 22.57 11.51
CA ILE A 461 1.25 24.02 11.45
C ILE A 461 0.82 24.59 10.10
N PHE A 462 1.29 24.01 8.99
CA PHE A 462 0.95 24.50 7.66
C PHE A 462 -0.55 24.41 7.37
N THR A 463 -1.20 23.34 7.82
CA THR A 463 -2.64 23.19 7.65
C THR A 463 -3.41 24.18 8.51
N THR A 464 -3.00 24.42 9.75
CA THR A 464 -3.62 25.41 10.64
C THR A 464 -3.51 26.83 10.07
N LEU A 465 -2.34 27.19 9.51
CA LEU A 465 -2.07 28.54 9.02
C LEU A 465 -2.65 28.78 7.62
N PHE A 466 -2.56 27.81 6.73
CA PHE A 466 -2.89 27.96 5.31
C PHE A 466 -4.01 27.01 4.84
N GLY A 467 -4.00 25.76 5.30
CA GLY A 467 -4.91 24.72 4.85
C GLY A 467 -6.36 24.94 5.26
N CYS A 468 -6.61 25.52 6.43
CA CYS A 468 -7.96 25.80 6.96
C CYS A 468 -8.56 27.10 6.44
N ARG A 469 -7.84 27.92 5.67
CA ARG A 469 -8.35 29.19 5.17
C ARG A 469 -9.38 28.98 4.04
N ASN A 470 -10.60 29.52 4.22
CA ASN A 470 -11.70 29.42 3.25
C ASN A 470 -12.02 27.98 2.84
N VAL A 471 -12.01 27.08 3.80
CA VAL A 471 -12.39 25.66 3.64
C VAL A 471 -13.57 25.39 4.55
N ASN A 472 -14.55 24.64 4.07
CA ASN A 472 -15.67 24.20 4.90
C ASN A 472 -15.15 23.23 5.98
N LEU A 473 -15.36 23.59 7.26
CA LEU A 473 -14.94 22.86 8.46
C LEU A 473 -16.13 22.25 9.22
N ASP A 474 -17.32 22.25 8.61
CA ASP A 474 -18.54 21.68 9.17
C ASP A 474 -18.62 20.15 8.97
#